data_f4eb36e05c526945cb971fbdc48fa017
#
_entry.id   f4eb36e05c526945cb971fbdc48fa017
#
_cell.length_a   1.000
_cell.length_b   1.000
_cell.length_c   1.000
_cell.angle_alpha   90.00
_cell.angle_beta   90.00
_cell.angle_gamma   90.00
#
_symmetry.space_group_name_H-M   'P 1'
#
loop_
_entity.id
_entity.type
_entity.pdbx_description
1 polymer ?
#
loop_
_entity_poly.entity_id
_entity_poly.type
_entity_poly.pdbx_seq_one_letter_code
_entity_poly.pdbx_strand_id
1 'polypeptide(L)' 'MATPARRDIPIGAQVNIVQKQDQGSGQLTQGKVQNLLTKSPSHPHGIKVRLETGEVGRVQSLA' A
#
# COMPACT_ATOMS: atom_id res chain seq x y z
N MET A 1 10.22 -10.74 -3.47
CA MET A 1 10.81 -9.45 -3.12
C MET A 1 10.08 -8.87 -1.92
N ALA A 2 10.81 -8.18 -1.08
CA ALA A 2 10.20 -7.55 0.10
C ALA A 2 9.38 -6.34 -0.31
N THR A 3 8.22 -6.17 0.33
CA THR A 3 7.43 -4.95 0.16
C THR A 3 8.06 -3.83 1.00
N PRO A 4 7.78 -2.55 0.70
CA PRO A 4 8.30 -1.44 1.50
C PRO A 4 7.86 -1.55 2.96
N ALA A 5 8.74 -1.15 3.86
CA ALA A 5 8.43 -1.07 5.28
C ALA A 5 7.56 0.18 5.54
N ARG A 6 6.87 0.18 6.69
CA ARG A 6 6.00 1.30 7.07
C ARG A 6 6.77 2.63 7.07
N ARG A 7 8.00 2.62 7.55
CA ARG A 7 8.85 3.83 7.61
C ARG A 7 9.20 4.38 6.24
N ASP A 8 9.11 3.55 5.19
CA ASP A 8 9.42 3.95 3.82
C ASP A 8 8.21 4.55 3.11
N ILE A 9 7.07 4.62 3.78
CA ILE A 9 5.79 5.06 3.19
C ILE A 9 5.27 6.26 3.97
N PRO A 10 5.81 7.46 3.72
CA PRO A 10 5.26 8.66 4.37
C PRO A 10 3.88 8.99 3.83
N ILE A 11 3.09 9.68 4.64
CA ILE A 11 1.80 10.22 4.19
C ILE A 11 2.05 11.13 2.98
N GLY A 12 1.25 10.95 1.94
CA GLY A 12 1.40 11.68 0.68
C GLY A 12 2.31 11.01 -0.33
N ALA A 13 2.98 9.92 0.06
CA ALA A 13 3.83 9.17 -0.89
C ALA A 13 2.97 8.52 -1.97
N GLN A 14 3.48 8.51 -3.18
CA GLN A 14 2.81 7.80 -4.28
C GLN A 14 3.26 6.35 -4.28
N VAL A 15 2.28 5.44 -4.28
CA VAL A 15 2.54 4.01 -4.13
C VAL A 15 1.67 3.20 -5.09
N ASN A 16 2.07 1.95 -5.29
CA ASN A 16 1.26 0.97 -6.00
C ASN A 16 0.72 -0.01 -4.97
N ILE A 17 -0.60 -0.14 -4.90
CA ILE A 17 -1.26 -1.04 -3.96
C ILE A 17 -2.00 -2.15 -4.70
N VAL A 18 -2.20 -3.27 -4.01
CA VAL A 18 -3.13 -4.32 -4.45
C VAL A 18 -4.35 -4.25 -3.54
N GLN A 19 -5.52 -4.02 -4.14
CA GLN A 19 -6.78 -4.01 -3.40
C GLN A 19 -7.24 -5.45 -3.15
N LYS A 20 -8.13 -5.62 -2.17
CA LYS A 20 -8.60 -6.95 -1.80
C LYS A 20 -9.19 -7.71 -2.99
N GLN A 21 -9.98 -7.05 -3.81
CA GLN A 21 -10.60 -7.69 -4.98
C GLN A 21 -9.58 -8.02 -6.07
N ASP A 22 -8.40 -7.44 -6.02
CA ASP A 22 -7.37 -7.62 -7.04
C ASP A 22 -6.25 -8.56 -6.60
N GLN A 23 -6.35 -9.15 -5.41
CA GLN A 23 -5.28 -10.03 -4.90
C GLN A 23 -5.09 -11.25 -5.79
N GLY A 24 -6.16 -11.77 -6.37
CA GLY A 24 -6.06 -12.93 -7.25
C GLY A 24 -5.40 -12.64 -8.58
N SER A 25 -5.60 -11.45 -9.13
CA SER A 25 -5.01 -11.06 -10.43
C SER A 25 -3.69 -10.32 -10.28
N GLY A 26 -3.42 -9.75 -9.11
CA GLY A 26 -2.24 -8.93 -8.87
C GLY A 26 -2.30 -7.55 -9.50
N GLN A 27 -3.48 -7.11 -9.95
CA GLN A 27 -3.62 -5.78 -10.53
C GLN A 27 -3.30 -4.71 -9.51
N LEU A 28 -2.51 -3.71 -9.90
CA LEU A 28 -2.08 -2.64 -9.02
C LEU A 28 -2.88 -1.37 -9.26
N THR A 29 -3.11 -0.64 -8.16
CA THR A 29 -3.73 0.68 -8.19
C THR A 29 -2.71 1.70 -7.67
N GLN A 30 -2.45 2.74 -8.43
CA GLN A 30 -1.50 3.77 -8.05
C GLN A 30 -2.24 4.94 -7.42
N GLY A 31 -1.66 5.49 -6.36
CA GLY A 31 -2.22 6.68 -5.71
C GLY A 31 -1.37 7.16 -4.56
N LYS A 32 -1.78 8.27 -3.95
CA LYS A 32 -1.08 8.87 -2.82
C LYS A 32 -1.68 8.39 -1.51
N VAL A 33 -0.81 8.09 -0.56
CA VAL A 33 -1.20 7.57 0.76
C VAL A 33 -1.85 8.69 1.58
N GLN A 34 -3.07 8.43 2.03
CA GLN A 34 -3.75 9.30 2.99
C GLN A 34 -3.50 8.84 4.43
N ASN A 35 -3.62 7.54 4.69
CA ASN A 35 -3.43 6.95 6.02
C ASN A 35 -2.71 5.62 5.91
N LEU A 36 -1.89 5.32 6.92
CA LEU A 36 -1.28 4.02 7.10
C LEU A 36 -2.14 3.22 8.08
N LEU A 37 -2.70 2.11 7.62
CA LEU A 37 -3.64 1.31 8.43
C LEU A 37 -2.93 0.18 9.17
N THR A 38 -1.77 -0.29 8.67
CA THR A 38 -0.95 -1.28 9.35
C THR A 38 -0.07 -0.58 10.36
N LYS A 39 -0.15 -0.98 11.63
CA LYS A 39 0.67 -0.39 12.70
C LYS A 39 2.03 -1.05 12.82
N SER A 40 2.19 -2.27 12.34
CA SER A 40 3.47 -2.99 12.40
C SER A 40 4.50 -2.34 11.48
N PRO A 41 5.80 -2.45 11.82
CA PRO A 41 6.86 -1.89 10.97
C PRO A 41 6.93 -2.49 9.58
N SER A 42 6.48 -3.74 9.43
CA SER A 42 6.47 -4.43 8.14
C SER A 42 5.35 -5.47 8.13
N HIS A 43 5.01 -5.94 6.93
CA HIS A 43 4.02 -6.99 6.76
C HIS A 43 4.40 -7.80 5.52
N PRO A 44 4.27 -9.15 5.58
CA PRO A 44 4.68 -10.00 4.45
C PRO A 44 3.93 -9.69 3.16
N HIS A 45 2.69 -9.23 3.25
CA HIS A 45 1.87 -8.91 2.08
C HIS A 45 1.82 -7.42 1.76
N GLY A 46 2.60 -6.62 2.49
CA GLY A 46 2.66 -5.19 2.30
C GLY A 46 1.88 -4.41 3.36
N ILE A 47 2.27 -3.17 3.58
CA ILE A 47 1.61 -2.27 4.52
C ILE A 47 0.25 -1.88 3.95
N LYS A 48 -0.81 -2.05 4.75
CA LYS A 48 -2.15 -1.67 4.34
C LYS A 48 -2.30 -0.16 4.49
N VAL A 49 -2.76 0.49 3.44
CA VAL A 49 -2.94 1.95 3.43
C VAL A 49 -4.28 2.31 2.81
N ARG A 50 -4.74 3.53 3.11
CA ARG A 50 -5.84 4.16 2.40
C ARG A 50 -5.27 5.25 1.52
N LEU A 51 -5.66 5.28 0.26
CA LEU A 51 -5.27 6.33 -0.67
C LEU A 51 -6.17 7.56 -0.50
N GLU A 52 -5.69 8.72 -0.97
CA GLU A 52 -6.48 9.96 -0.91
C GLU A 52 -7.79 9.86 -1.68
N THR A 53 -7.84 9.01 -2.68
CA THR A 53 -9.04 8.75 -3.46
C THR A 53 -9.99 7.73 -2.81
N GLY A 54 -9.61 7.16 -1.66
CA GLY A 54 -10.47 6.28 -0.87
C GLY A 54 -10.20 4.80 -1.00
N GLU A 55 -9.38 4.38 -1.99
CA GLU A 55 -9.06 2.97 -2.14
C GLU A 55 -8.21 2.49 -0.98
N VAL A 56 -8.42 1.24 -0.58
CA VAL A 56 -7.66 0.59 0.48
C VAL A 56 -6.98 -0.65 -0.08
N GLY A 57 -5.71 -0.80 0.20
CA GLY A 57 -4.96 -1.96 -0.25
C GLY A 57 -3.60 -2.03 0.38
N ARG A 58 -2.82 -3.04 -0.02
CA ARG A 58 -1.48 -3.26 0.51
C ARG A 58 -0.44 -2.77 -0.47
N VAL A 59 0.50 -1.98 0.03
CA VAL A 59 1.56 -1.39 -0.78
C VAL A 59 2.50 -2.48 -1.27
N GLN A 60 2.67 -2.56 -2.59
CA GLN A 60 3.60 -3.51 -3.20
C GLN A 60 4.90 -2.84 -3.59
N SER A 61 4.85 -1.57 -3.94
CA SER A 61 6.05 -0.82 -4.32
C SER A 61 5.77 0.68 -4.19
N LEU A 62 6.84 1.45 -4.13
CA LEU A 62 6.75 2.91 -4.25
C LEU A 62 6.70 3.27 -5.73
N ALA A 63 5.90 4.27 -6.04
CA ALA A 63 5.78 4.72 -7.42
C ALA A 63 6.81 5.79 -7.76
#